data_59ec2f0c0c7b65c95636412af521b1e4
#
_entry.id   59ec2f0c0c7b65c95636412af521b1e4
#
_cell.length_a   1.000
_cell.length_b   1.000
_cell.length_c   1.000
_cell.angle_alpha   90.00
_cell.angle_beta   90.00
_cell.angle_gamma   90.00
#
_symmetry.space_group_name_H-M   'P 1'
#
loop_
_entity.id
_entity.type
_entity.pdbx_description
1 polymer ?
#
loop_
_entity_poly.entity_id
_entity_poly.type
_entity_poly.pdbx_seq_one_letter_code
_entity_poly.pdbx_strand_id
1 'polypeptide(L)'
;MARRVLVASIKHETNTFSRVPADVAAFEARYCYRGEAIPRQMRGTKVEMAAFFDAAERHGWHLTYPIATSATPSGKVTRAAYDTFAAEIFRALDDEAPFDAILLALHGAMVLEDEEDGEGLLLQQVRDKVGAALPIGVSLDLHANVTDRMAALADVMISYRTYPHIDQYEIAAQVAELI
;
A
#
# COMPACT_ATOMS: atom_id res chain seq x y z
N MET A 1 -9.51 9.64 -22.60
CA MET A 1 -10.21 9.55 -21.30
C MET A 1 -9.17 9.68 -20.20
N ALA A 2 -9.53 10.24 -19.04
CA ALA A 2 -8.63 10.27 -17.88
C ALA A 2 -8.32 8.84 -17.43
N ARG A 3 -7.07 8.54 -17.08
CA ARG A 3 -6.72 7.23 -16.50
C ARG A 3 -7.39 7.06 -15.13
N ARG A 4 -7.85 5.86 -14.86
CA ARG A 4 -8.42 5.47 -13.56
C ARG A 4 -7.39 4.68 -12.78
N VAL A 5 -6.98 5.21 -11.63
CA VAL A 5 -5.89 4.62 -10.84
C VAL A 5 -6.38 4.34 -9.42
N LEU A 6 -6.23 3.09 -8.98
CA LEU A 6 -6.45 2.74 -7.57
C LEU A 6 -5.17 3.03 -6.80
N VAL A 7 -5.30 3.73 -5.66
CA VAL A 7 -4.20 3.99 -4.74
C VAL A 7 -4.58 3.53 -3.33
N ALA A 8 -3.69 2.80 -2.64
CA ALA A 8 -3.94 2.32 -1.28
C ALA A 8 -2.65 2.23 -0.47
N SER A 9 -2.81 2.19 0.85
CA SER A 9 -1.70 2.00 1.78
C SER A 9 -2.10 1.06 2.91
N ILE A 10 -1.33 -0.03 3.10
CA ILE A 10 -1.39 -0.90 4.27
C ILE A 10 0.05 -1.15 4.72
N LYS A 11 0.42 -0.62 5.90
CA LYS A 11 1.83 -0.63 6.34
C LYS A 11 1.97 -1.20 7.74
N HIS A 12 2.85 -2.18 7.87
CA HIS A 12 3.28 -2.71 9.15
C HIS A 12 4.72 -3.22 9.07
N GLU A 13 5.53 -2.84 10.04
CA GLU A 13 6.86 -3.39 10.27
C GLU A 13 6.77 -4.42 11.39
N THR A 14 6.86 -5.70 11.05
CA THR A 14 6.71 -6.78 11.99
C THR A 14 8.04 -7.10 12.69
N ASN A 15 8.00 -7.14 14.02
CA ASN A 15 9.02 -7.75 14.85
C ASN A 15 8.53 -9.14 15.30
N THR A 16 9.03 -10.20 14.68
CA THR A 16 8.60 -11.58 14.96
C THR A 16 8.94 -12.07 16.37
N PHE A 17 9.79 -11.35 17.12
CA PHE A 17 10.08 -11.63 18.54
C PHE A 17 9.08 -10.94 19.48
N SER A 18 8.30 -9.97 19.00
CA SER A 18 7.25 -9.33 19.80
C SER A 18 6.07 -10.27 20.01
N ARG A 19 5.53 -10.26 21.23
CA ARG A 19 4.32 -11.03 21.59
C ARG A 19 3.03 -10.21 21.47
N VAL A 20 3.15 -8.93 21.14
CA VAL A 20 2.00 -8.03 20.99
C VAL A 20 1.57 -8.08 19.52
N PRO A 21 0.45 -8.71 19.17
CA PRO A 21 0.00 -8.80 17.80
C PRO A 21 -0.43 -7.42 17.26
N ALA A 22 -0.33 -7.24 15.96
CA ALA A 22 -0.93 -6.12 15.26
C ALA A 22 -2.34 -6.51 14.78
N ASP A 23 -3.33 -6.28 15.60
CA ASP A 23 -4.74 -6.47 15.28
C ASP A 23 -5.37 -5.19 14.68
N VAL A 24 -6.67 -5.23 14.37
CA VAL A 24 -7.41 -4.07 13.82
C VAL A 24 -7.27 -2.85 14.74
N ALA A 25 -7.36 -3.04 16.06
CA ALA A 25 -7.25 -1.94 17.02
C ALA A 25 -5.86 -1.30 17.02
N ALA A 26 -4.79 -2.07 16.80
CA ALA A 26 -3.42 -1.56 16.67
C ALA A 26 -3.26 -0.63 15.46
N PHE A 27 -3.89 -0.95 14.33
CA PHE A 27 -3.92 -0.09 13.15
C PHE A 27 -4.77 1.17 13.41
N GLU A 28 -5.96 1.02 13.97
CA GLU A 28 -6.84 2.15 14.30
C GLU A 28 -6.19 3.12 15.32
N ALA A 29 -5.40 2.59 16.24
CA ALA A 29 -4.70 3.40 17.24
C ALA A 29 -3.62 4.31 16.62
N ARG A 30 -3.01 3.93 15.50
CA ARG A 30 -2.07 4.80 14.77
C ARG A 30 -2.79 5.65 13.74
N TYR A 31 -3.32 5.04 12.70
CA TYR A 31 -4.31 5.61 11.78
C TYR A 31 -4.93 4.54 10.89
N CYS A 32 -6.21 4.74 10.58
CA CYS A 32 -6.94 3.94 9.60
C CYS A 32 -7.97 4.85 8.92
N TYR A 33 -7.61 5.37 7.74
CA TYR A 33 -8.46 6.30 7.00
C TYR A 33 -9.12 5.60 5.81
N ARG A 34 -10.36 5.98 5.51
CA ARG A 34 -11.16 5.50 4.38
C ARG A 34 -11.79 6.65 3.62
N GLY A 35 -11.96 6.47 2.31
CA GLY A 35 -12.62 7.46 1.45
C GLY A 35 -12.08 8.87 1.65
N GLU A 36 -12.94 9.87 1.73
CA GLU A 36 -12.58 11.28 1.83
C GLU A 36 -11.73 11.68 3.06
N ALA A 37 -11.64 10.82 4.07
CA ALA A 37 -10.73 11.05 5.18
C ALA A 37 -9.26 10.96 4.72
N ILE A 38 -8.95 10.15 3.69
CA ILE A 38 -7.58 9.97 3.21
C ILE A 38 -7.00 11.26 2.63
N PRO A 39 -7.57 11.89 1.60
CA PRO A 39 -7.03 13.15 1.08
C PRO A 39 -7.08 14.28 2.12
N ARG A 40 -8.11 14.31 2.98
CA ARG A 40 -8.20 15.32 4.05
C ARG A 40 -7.04 15.27 5.03
N GLN A 41 -6.53 14.06 5.34
CA GLN A 41 -5.45 13.86 6.31
C GLN A 41 -4.06 13.85 5.67
N MET A 42 -3.95 13.46 4.39
CA MET A 42 -2.67 13.17 3.78
C MET A 42 -2.21 14.18 2.72
N ARG A 43 -3.13 14.94 2.06
CA ARG A 43 -2.72 15.99 1.12
C ARG A 43 -1.85 17.04 1.79
N GLY A 44 -0.83 17.52 1.06
CA GLY A 44 0.11 18.53 1.54
C GLY A 44 1.10 18.03 2.59
N THR A 45 1.10 16.73 2.89
CA THR A 45 2.12 16.09 3.73
C THR A 45 3.28 15.53 2.87
N LYS A 46 4.28 14.91 3.52
CA LYS A 46 5.41 14.28 2.84
C LYS A 46 5.34 12.75 2.83
N VAL A 47 4.13 12.20 2.88
CA VAL A 47 3.91 10.75 2.79
C VAL A 47 3.57 10.33 1.36
N GLU A 48 3.63 9.04 1.10
CA GLU A 48 3.46 8.43 -0.23
C GLU A 48 2.10 8.75 -0.85
N MET A 49 1.03 8.67 -0.07
CA MET A 49 -0.33 8.95 -0.56
C MET A 49 -0.46 10.38 -1.06
N ALA A 50 0.23 11.36 -0.44
CA ALA A 50 0.26 12.73 -0.94
C ALA A 50 0.89 12.81 -2.34
N ALA A 51 1.98 12.08 -2.57
CA ALA A 51 2.64 12.03 -3.88
C ALA A 51 1.72 11.45 -4.96
N PHE A 52 0.93 10.41 -4.62
CA PHE A 52 -0.05 9.83 -5.54
C PHE A 52 -1.18 10.82 -5.88
N PHE A 53 -1.66 11.60 -4.91
CA PHE A 53 -2.63 12.66 -5.16
C PHE A 53 -2.06 13.75 -6.07
N ASP A 54 -0.84 14.19 -5.82
CA ASP A 54 -0.19 15.23 -6.62
C ASP A 54 0.13 14.73 -8.04
N ALA A 55 0.52 13.46 -8.19
CA ALA A 55 0.69 12.84 -9.51
C ALA A 55 -0.64 12.80 -10.28
N ALA A 56 -1.74 12.44 -9.62
CA ALA A 56 -3.05 12.42 -10.24
C ALA A 56 -3.49 13.80 -10.72
N GLU A 57 -3.21 14.86 -9.96
CA GLU A 57 -3.48 16.23 -10.38
C GLU A 57 -2.64 16.65 -11.61
N ARG A 58 -1.33 16.32 -11.61
CA ARG A 58 -0.45 16.62 -12.75
C ARG A 58 -0.85 15.92 -14.03
N HIS A 59 -1.27 14.64 -13.92
CA HIS A 59 -1.57 13.80 -15.08
C HIS A 59 -3.07 13.74 -15.45
N GLY A 60 -3.93 14.37 -14.65
CA GLY A 60 -5.37 14.34 -14.86
C GLY A 60 -5.98 12.94 -14.61
N TRP A 61 -5.46 12.17 -13.65
CA TRP A 61 -5.99 10.85 -13.30
C TRP A 61 -7.22 10.95 -12.41
N HIS A 62 -8.06 9.93 -12.52
CA HIS A 62 -9.19 9.70 -11.62
C HIS A 62 -8.77 8.68 -10.57
N LEU A 63 -8.73 9.07 -9.30
CA LEU A 63 -8.28 8.18 -8.24
C LEU A 63 -9.45 7.52 -7.50
N THR A 64 -9.29 6.23 -7.23
CA THR A 64 -10.02 5.47 -6.21
C THR A 64 -9.05 5.18 -5.06
N TYR A 65 -9.41 5.55 -3.83
CA TYR A 65 -8.56 5.43 -2.64
C TYR A 65 -9.32 4.78 -1.48
N PRO A 66 -9.43 3.42 -1.48
CA PRO A 66 -10.28 2.73 -0.51
C PRO A 66 -9.78 2.82 0.92
N ILE A 67 -8.45 2.69 1.11
CA ILE A 67 -7.85 2.61 2.45
C ILE A 67 -6.44 3.20 2.49
N ALA A 68 -6.12 3.84 3.62
CA ALA A 68 -4.76 4.15 4.04
C ALA A 68 -4.63 3.86 5.55
N THR A 69 -3.83 2.86 5.90
CA THR A 69 -3.69 2.40 7.27
C THR A 69 -2.26 1.97 7.60
N SER A 70 -1.89 2.15 8.86
CA SER A 70 -0.61 1.67 9.39
C SER A 70 -0.72 1.41 10.88
N ALA A 71 -0.07 0.36 11.37
CA ALA A 71 0.14 0.16 12.80
C ALA A 71 1.57 0.51 13.23
N THR A 72 1.75 0.81 14.51
CA THR A 72 3.09 0.93 15.10
C THR A 72 3.80 -0.42 15.02
N PRO A 73 5.13 -0.46 14.72
CA PRO A 73 5.89 -1.70 14.71
C PRO A 73 5.66 -2.55 15.97
N SER A 74 5.24 -3.80 15.76
CA SER A 74 4.88 -4.74 16.82
C SER A 74 5.00 -6.19 16.33
N GLY A 75 4.29 -7.14 16.92
CA GLY A 75 4.30 -8.55 16.50
C GLY A 75 3.58 -8.79 15.18
N LYS A 76 3.33 -10.05 14.88
CA LYS A 76 2.66 -10.46 13.64
C LYS A 76 1.29 -9.83 13.50
N VAL A 77 0.95 -9.49 12.27
CA VAL A 77 -0.40 -9.00 11.92
C VAL A 77 -1.38 -10.16 12.01
N THR A 78 -2.50 -9.94 12.68
CA THR A 78 -3.55 -10.97 12.75
C THR A 78 -4.17 -11.18 11.37
N ARG A 79 -4.56 -12.43 11.06
CA ARG A 79 -5.27 -12.73 9.81
C ARG A 79 -6.53 -11.86 9.67
N ALA A 80 -7.26 -11.66 10.75
CA ALA A 80 -8.47 -10.84 10.76
C ALA A 80 -8.19 -9.36 10.39
N ALA A 81 -7.08 -8.79 10.86
CA ALA A 81 -6.69 -7.43 10.50
C ALA A 81 -6.32 -7.33 9.02
N TYR A 82 -5.48 -8.25 8.54
CA TYR A 82 -5.12 -8.31 7.12
C TYR A 82 -6.37 -8.42 6.23
N ASP A 83 -7.23 -9.41 6.50
CA ASP A 83 -8.45 -9.64 5.72
C ASP A 83 -9.38 -8.42 5.72
N THR A 84 -9.50 -7.74 6.88
CA THR A 84 -10.30 -6.51 7.00
C THR A 84 -9.82 -5.41 6.06
N PHE A 85 -8.50 -5.16 6.03
CA PHE A 85 -7.95 -4.06 5.25
C PHE A 85 -7.78 -4.42 3.77
N ALA A 86 -7.38 -5.65 3.45
CA ALA A 86 -7.29 -6.13 2.07
C ALA A 86 -8.67 -6.15 1.38
N ALA A 87 -9.73 -6.49 2.13
CA ALA A 87 -11.11 -6.48 1.60
C ALA A 87 -11.56 -5.10 1.10
N GLU A 88 -11.04 -3.99 1.67
CA GLU A 88 -11.36 -2.65 1.16
C GLU A 88 -10.79 -2.43 -0.25
N ILE A 89 -9.56 -2.91 -0.49
CA ILE A 89 -8.93 -2.86 -1.82
C ILE A 89 -9.70 -3.75 -2.79
N PHE A 90 -10.01 -4.98 -2.38
CA PHE A 90 -10.69 -5.94 -3.26
C PHE A 90 -12.10 -5.50 -3.61
N ARG A 91 -12.83 -4.89 -2.68
CA ARG A 91 -14.15 -4.32 -2.95
C ARG A 91 -14.05 -3.19 -3.98
N ALA A 92 -13.09 -2.28 -3.85
CA ALA A 92 -12.89 -1.22 -4.83
C ALA A 92 -12.54 -1.77 -6.22
N LEU A 93 -11.72 -2.84 -6.29
CA LEU A 93 -11.40 -3.53 -7.54
C LEU A 93 -12.63 -4.19 -8.19
N ASP A 94 -13.56 -4.70 -7.39
CA ASP A 94 -14.79 -5.33 -7.90
C ASP A 94 -15.84 -4.29 -8.31
N ASP A 95 -16.04 -3.24 -7.51
CA ASP A 95 -17.15 -2.29 -7.67
C ASP A 95 -16.82 -1.16 -8.66
N GLU A 96 -15.54 -0.80 -8.80
CA GLU A 96 -15.14 0.39 -9.56
C GLU A 96 -14.28 0.10 -10.79
N ALA A 97 -14.04 -1.17 -11.13
CA ALA A 97 -13.32 -1.53 -12.36
C ALA A 97 -14.00 -0.95 -13.64
N PRO A 98 -13.29 -0.76 -14.76
CA PRO A 98 -11.87 -1.08 -14.95
C PRO A 98 -10.93 0.03 -14.42
N PHE A 99 -9.71 -0.38 -14.04
CA PHE A 99 -8.60 0.51 -13.74
C PHE A 99 -7.53 0.44 -14.83
N ASP A 100 -6.72 1.49 -14.95
CA ASP A 100 -5.59 1.58 -15.86
C ASP A 100 -4.25 1.33 -15.15
N ALA A 101 -4.21 1.46 -13.82
CA ALA A 101 -3.05 1.16 -12.97
C ALA A 101 -3.44 1.03 -11.49
N ILE A 102 -2.53 0.45 -10.70
CA ILE A 102 -2.61 0.39 -9.23
C ILE A 102 -1.32 0.92 -8.63
N LEU A 103 -1.40 1.76 -7.60
CA LEU A 103 -0.27 2.26 -6.82
C LEU A 103 -0.47 1.88 -5.35
N LEU A 104 0.49 1.16 -4.77
CA LEU A 104 0.43 0.70 -3.40
C LEU A 104 1.60 1.26 -2.59
N ALA A 105 1.29 1.89 -1.47
CA ALA A 105 2.29 2.27 -0.46
C ALA A 105 2.30 1.20 0.63
N LEU A 106 3.32 0.35 0.61
CA LEU A 106 3.48 -0.78 1.52
C LEU A 106 4.75 -0.59 2.37
N HIS A 107 4.96 -1.46 3.37
CA HIS A 107 6.20 -1.46 4.13
C HIS A 107 7.24 -2.42 3.51
N GLY A 108 6.84 -3.64 3.24
CA GLY A 108 7.72 -4.70 2.75
C GLY A 108 8.27 -5.61 3.85
N ALA A 109 7.78 -5.48 5.09
CA ALA A 109 8.18 -6.32 6.22
C ALA A 109 6.98 -6.79 7.06
N MET A 110 5.82 -6.91 6.44
CA MET A 110 4.61 -7.39 7.11
C MET A 110 4.58 -8.92 7.14
N VAL A 111 4.59 -9.48 8.35
CA VAL A 111 4.43 -10.91 8.60
C VAL A 111 3.09 -11.13 9.27
N LEU A 112 2.28 -12.04 8.72
CA LEU A 112 1.00 -12.45 9.30
C LEU A 112 1.18 -13.63 10.25
N GLU A 113 0.13 -13.98 10.97
CA GLU A 113 0.13 -15.16 11.87
C GLU A 113 0.45 -16.45 11.13
N ASP A 114 -0.01 -16.57 9.88
CA ASP A 114 0.00 -17.76 9.02
C ASP A 114 0.64 -17.55 7.63
N GLU A 115 1.22 -16.38 7.36
CA GLU A 115 1.92 -16.07 6.12
C GLU A 115 3.14 -15.19 6.44
N GLU A 116 4.31 -15.58 5.97
CA GLU A 116 5.55 -14.84 6.24
C GLU A 116 5.77 -13.64 5.31
N ASP A 117 5.11 -13.61 4.16
CA ASP A 117 5.17 -12.55 3.15
C ASP A 117 3.79 -11.93 2.95
N GLY A 118 3.39 -11.04 3.86
CA GLY A 118 2.08 -10.38 3.82
C GLY A 118 1.90 -9.46 2.62
N GLU A 119 2.94 -8.76 2.20
CA GLU A 119 2.91 -7.91 1.02
C GLU A 119 2.86 -8.75 -0.27
N GLY A 120 3.63 -9.81 -0.37
CA GLY A 120 3.56 -10.72 -1.51
C GLY A 120 2.20 -11.42 -1.61
N LEU A 121 1.57 -11.76 -0.48
CA LEU A 121 0.20 -12.26 -0.47
C LEU A 121 -0.79 -11.23 -1.03
N LEU A 122 -0.71 -9.98 -0.59
CA LEU A 122 -1.56 -8.90 -1.08
C LEU A 122 -1.39 -8.69 -2.58
N LEU A 123 -0.15 -8.62 -3.05
CA LEU A 123 0.16 -8.46 -4.47
C LEU A 123 -0.37 -9.64 -5.31
N GLN A 124 -0.24 -10.88 -4.80
CA GLN A 124 -0.80 -12.05 -5.47
C GLN A 124 -2.31 -11.95 -5.60
N GLN A 125 -3.02 -11.63 -4.52
CA GLN A 125 -4.48 -11.52 -4.52
C GLN A 125 -4.97 -10.39 -5.42
N VAL A 126 -4.26 -9.24 -5.44
CA VAL A 126 -4.53 -8.16 -6.38
C VAL A 126 -4.32 -8.64 -7.82
N ARG A 127 -3.20 -9.27 -8.11
CA ARG A 127 -2.86 -9.77 -9.45
C ARG A 127 -3.86 -10.81 -9.95
N ASP A 128 -4.33 -11.69 -9.07
CA ASP A 128 -5.35 -12.70 -9.40
C ASP A 128 -6.68 -12.05 -9.83
N LYS A 129 -7.01 -10.86 -9.29
CA LYS A 129 -8.21 -10.11 -9.67
C LYS A 129 -8.04 -9.33 -10.96
N VAL A 130 -6.90 -8.68 -11.15
CA VAL A 130 -6.73 -7.71 -12.26
C VAL A 130 -5.99 -8.28 -13.46
N GLY A 131 -5.40 -9.47 -13.34
CA GLY A 131 -4.62 -10.11 -14.39
C GLY A 131 -3.20 -9.54 -14.54
N ALA A 132 -2.43 -10.11 -15.44
CA ALA A 132 -1.01 -9.80 -15.61
C ALA A 132 -0.75 -8.47 -16.34
N ALA A 133 -1.72 -7.94 -17.06
CA ALA A 133 -1.52 -6.79 -17.95
C ALA A 133 -1.68 -5.43 -17.27
N LEU A 134 -2.34 -5.37 -16.09
CA LEU A 134 -2.56 -4.11 -15.39
C LEU A 134 -1.29 -3.70 -14.63
N PRO A 135 -0.72 -2.51 -14.88
CA PRO A 135 0.48 -2.06 -14.18
C PRO A 135 0.25 -1.90 -12.67
N ILE A 136 1.17 -2.44 -11.85
CA ILE A 136 1.18 -2.30 -10.39
C ILE A 136 2.50 -1.67 -9.96
N GLY A 137 2.43 -0.46 -9.38
CA GLY A 137 3.55 0.23 -8.77
C GLY A 137 3.51 0.15 -7.25
N VAL A 138 4.66 -0.10 -6.63
CA VAL A 138 4.80 -0.26 -5.18
C VAL A 138 5.91 0.62 -4.65
N SER A 139 5.62 1.42 -3.62
CA SER A 139 6.64 2.06 -2.80
C SER A 139 6.82 1.29 -1.50
N LEU A 140 8.08 1.11 -1.08
CA LEU A 140 8.44 0.35 0.12
C LEU A 140 9.31 1.16 1.06
N ASP A 141 9.30 0.77 2.33
CA ASP A 141 10.31 1.21 3.29
C ASP A 141 11.69 0.61 2.96
N LEU A 142 12.78 1.29 3.37
CA LEU A 142 14.14 0.78 3.16
C LEU A 142 14.44 -0.48 3.99
N HIS A 143 13.63 -0.77 5.05
CA HIS A 143 13.73 -1.98 5.86
C HIS A 143 12.90 -3.14 5.29
N ALA A 144 12.45 -3.04 4.04
CA ALA A 144 11.70 -4.09 3.37
C ALA A 144 12.52 -5.39 3.24
N ASN A 145 11.86 -6.52 3.42
CA ASN A 145 12.35 -7.85 3.07
C ASN A 145 11.72 -8.25 1.73
N VAL A 146 12.28 -7.73 0.64
CA VAL A 146 11.74 -8.00 -0.70
C VAL A 146 11.88 -9.48 -1.03
N THR A 147 10.77 -10.14 -1.32
CA THR A 147 10.71 -11.54 -1.72
C THR A 147 10.70 -11.68 -3.24
N ASP A 148 11.05 -12.87 -3.74
CA ASP A 148 10.89 -13.21 -5.16
C ASP A 148 9.43 -13.07 -5.61
N ARG A 149 8.48 -13.36 -4.72
CA ARG A 149 7.05 -13.22 -4.95
C ARG A 149 6.66 -11.75 -5.17
N MET A 150 7.09 -10.85 -4.29
CA MET A 150 6.86 -9.42 -4.45
C MET A 150 7.46 -8.91 -5.76
N ALA A 151 8.72 -9.27 -6.06
CA ALA A 151 9.42 -8.84 -7.26
C ALA A 151 8.78 -9.36 -8.56
N ALA A 152 8.18 -10.56 -8.53
CA ALA A 152 7.51 -11.14 -9.70
C ALA A 152 6.12 -10.53 -9.98
N LEU A 153 5.47 -9.93 -8.98
CA LEU A 153 4.07 -9.49 -9.07
C LEU A 153 3.91 -7.97 -9.27
N ALA A 154 4.90 -7.16 -8.88
CA ALA A 154 4.91 -5.74 -9.14
C ALA A 154 5.67 -5.41 -10.43
N ASP A 155 5.18 -4.43 -11.21
CA ASP A 155 5.86 -3.96 -12.41
C ASP A 155 6.92 -2.89 -12.07
N VAL A 156 6.66 -2.10 -11.04
CA VAL A 156 7.58 -1.09 -10.50
C VAL A 156 7.62 -1.24 -8.98
N MET A 157 8.82 -1.32 -8.41
CA MET A 157 9.03 -1.37 -6.97
C MET A 157 10.23 -0.52 -6.58
N ILE A 158 10.01 0.48 -5.72
CA ILE A 158 11.07 1.39 -5.27
C ILE A 158 10.97 1.57 -3.76
N SER A 159 12.10 1.40 -3.05
CA SER A 159 12.17 1.65 -1.60
C SER A 159 12.76 3.02 -1.28
N TYR A 160 12.46 3.54 -0.08
CA TYR A 160 13.13 4.72 0.47
C TYR A 160 14.63 4.50 0.52
N ARG A 161 15.39 5.59 0.55
CA ARG A 161 16.86 5.59 0.53
C ARG A 161 17.48 6.24 1.76
N THR A 162 16.65 6.87 2.60
CA THR A 162 17.12 7.69 3.72
C THR A 162 16.61 7.18 5.07
N TYR A 163 17.47 7.34 6.09
CA TYR A 163 17.08 7.20 7.47
C TYR A 163 17.59 8.44 8.26
N PRO A 164 16.75 9.25 8.89
CA PRO A 164 15.27 9.15 8.94
C PRO A 164 14.61 9.19 7.56
N HIS A 165 13.39 8.62 7.45
CA HIS A 165 12.61 8.56 6.20
C HIS A 165 12.09 9.95 5.81
N ILE A 166 12.88 10.70 5.03
CA ILE A 166 12.53 12.03 4.55
C ILE A 166 12.16 12.04 3.07
N ASP A 167 12.31 10.91 2.39
CA ASP A 167 12.14 10.75 0.93
C ASP A 167 10.93 9.89 0.52
N GLN A 168 10.01 9.62 1.45
CA GLN A 168 8.79 8.83 1.21
C GLN A 168 7.97 9.38 0.04
N TYR A 169 7.73 10.70 0.04
CA TYR A 169 7.00 11.38 -1.01
C TYR A 169 7.73 11.29 -2.36
N GLU A 170 9.02 11.56 -2.39
CA GLU A 170 9.84 11.56 -3.59
C GLU A 170 9.92 10.16 -4.22
N ILE A 171 10.00 9.12 -3.41
CA ILE A 171 9.99 7.72 -3.87
C ILE A 171 8.63 7.35 -4.45
N ALA A 172 7.54 7.66 -3.76
CA ALA A 172 6.20 7.39 -4.26
C ALA A 172 5.90 8.18 -5.55
N ALA A 173 6.39 9.43 -5.65
CA ALA A 173 6.30 10.20 -6.88
C ALA A 173 7.05 9.52 -8.04
N GLN A 174 8.25 8.97 -7.80
CA GLN A 174 8.98 8.21 -8.82
C GLN A 174 8.21 6.96 -9.26
N VAL A 175 7.59 6.22 -8.32
CA VAL A 175 6.74 5.07 -8.66
C VAL A 175 5.58 5.50 -9.56
N ALA A 176 4.91 6.59 -9.22
CA ALA A 176 3.78 7.09 -9.99
C ALA A 176 4.17 7.56 -11.42
N GLU A 177 5.36 8.13 -11.59
CA GLU A 177 5.84 8.57 -12.92
C GLU A 177 6.25 7.40 -13.83
N LEU A 178 6.54 6.22 -13.26
CA LEU A 178 6.96 5.03 -14.02
C LEU A 178 5.77 4.14 -14.43
N ILE A 179 4.59 4.36 -13.87
CA ILE A 179 3.34 3.66 -14.16
C ILE A 179 2.50 4.45 -15.18
#